data_7ec5c40088a1aa85ffdd10cd7c918546
#
_entry.id   7ec5c40088a1aa85ffdd10cd7c918546
#
_cell.length_a   1.000
_cell.length_b   1.000
_cell.length_c   1.000
_cell.angle_alpha   90.00
_cell.angle_beta   90.00
_cell.angle_gamma   90.00
#
_symmetry.space_group_name_H-M   'P 1'
#
loop_
_entity.id
_entity.type
_entity.pdbx_description
1 polymer ?
#
loop_
_entity_poly.entity_id
_entity_poly.type
_entity_poly.pdbx_seq_one_letter_code
_entity_poly.pdbx_strand_id
1 'polypeptide(L)'
;VVGCTHYPFLSEAIHDVTHGTMTVLETSTPVTHQLMRILDQHAMRRDSAERGYVQFYSSKQERQHYQGIARLWQQPVDPQPLPTGYR
;
A
#
# COMPACT_ATOMS: atom_id res chain seq x y z
N VAL A 1 -17.73 0.73 -6.54
CA VAL A 1 -16.93 0.02 -5.50
C VAL A 1 -15.62 -0.46 -6.11
N VAL A 2 -14.52 -0.11 -5.48
CA VAL A 2 -13.19 -0.54 -5.89
C VAL A 2 -12.77 -1.70 -5.00
N GLY A 3 -12.83 -2.92 -5.52
CA GLY A 3 -12.56 -4.16 -4.79
C GLY A 3 -11.16 -4.75 -5.03
N CYS A 4 -10.26 -4.00 -5.66
CA CYS A 4 -8.89 -4.43 -5.96
C CYS A 4 -7.88 -3.64 -5.14
N THR A 5 -6.75 -4.24 -4.78
CA THR A 5 -5.69 -3.56 -4.01
C THR A 5 -4.97 -2.47 -4.80
N HIS A 6 -5.01 -2.53 -6.14
CA HIS A 6 -4.32 -1.57 -7.01
C HIS A 6 -5.20 -0.39 -7.44
N TYR A 7 -6.48 -0.58 -7.61
CA TYR A 7 -7.39 0.44 -8.13
C TYR A 7 -7.57 1.68 -7.24
N PRO A 8 -7.37 1.64 -5.92
CA PRO A 8 -7.38 2.88 -5.12
C PRO A 8 -6.38 3.93 -5.61
N PHE A 9 -5.29 3.54 -6.25
CA PHE A 9 -4.34 4.46 -6.87
C PHE A 9 -4.92 5.21 -8.09
N LEU A 10 -6.05 4.76 -8.62
CA LEU A 10 -6.78 5.38 -9.73
C LEU A 10 -7.93 6.27 -9.26
N SER A 11 -8.11 6.48 -7.97
CA SER A 11 -9.25 7.22 -7.42
C SER A 11 -9.39 8.62 -8.01
N GLU A 12 -8.29 9.32 -8.18
CA GLU A 12 -8.27 10.66 -8.79
C GLU A 12 -8.74 10.61 -10.25
N ALA A 13 -8.23 9.66 -11.03
CA ALA A 13 -8.63 9.47 -12.42
C ALA A 13 -10.11 9.10 -12.53
N ILE A 14 -10.61 8.26 -11.64
CA ILE A 14 -12.03 7.89 -11.59
C ILE A 14 -12.89 9.12 -11.28
N HIS A 15 -12.46 9.94 -10.32
CA HIS A 15 -13.14 11.20 -9.99
C HIS A 15 -13.21 12.13 -11.19
N ASP A 16 -12.09 12.28 -11.91
CA ASP A 16 -12.03 13.16 -13.10
C ASP A 16 -12.94 12.67 -14.21
N VAL A 17 -12.91 11.36 -14.53
CA VAL A 17 -13.73 10.77 -15.59
C VAL A 17 -15.22 10.86 -15.28
N THR A 18 -15.60 10.72 -14.02
CA THR A 18 -17.00 10.79 -13.58
C THR A 18 -17.45 12.20 -13.22
N HIS A 19 -16.58 13.20 -13.35
CA HIS A 19 -16.83 14.59 -12.95
C HIS A 19 -17.34 14.73 -11.52
N GLY A 20 -16.85 13.86 -10.62
CA GLY A 20 -17.26 13.86 -9.21
C GLY A 20 -18.71 13.43 -8.95
N THR A 21 -19.40 12.88 -9.95
CA THR A 21 -20.82 12.48 -9.81
C THR A 21 -20.99 11.14 -9.10
N MET A 22 -19.91 10.38 -8.89
CA MET A 22 -19.93 9.06 -8.26
C MET A 22 -19.17 9.06 -6.95
N THR A 23 -19.71 8.39 -5.95
CA THR A 23 -18.99 8.09 -4.72
C THR A 23 -18.13 6.84 -4.92
N VAL A 24 -16.84 6.99 -4.69
CA VAL A 24 -15.89 5.86 -4.79
C VAL A 24 -15.76 5.20 -3.41
N LEU A 25 -16.14 3.94 -3.33
CA LEU A 25 -15.95 3.11 -2.14
C LEU A 25 -14.74 2.21 -2.38
N GLU A 26 -13.79 2.24 -1.48
CA GLU A 26 -12.56 1.45 -1.54
C GLU A 26 -12.32 0.75 -0.21
N THR A 27 -11.41 -0.21 -0.18
CA THR A 27 -11.25 -1.11 0.97
C THR A 27 -10.07 -0.77 1.88
N SER A 28 -9.14 0.07 1.44
CA SER A 28 -7.90 0.33 2.19
C SER A 28 -8.15 1.01 3.54
N THR A 29 -9.00 2.02 3.58
CA THR A 29 -9.33 2.75 4.81
C THR A 29 -10.01 1.85 5.85
N PRO A 30 -11.11 1.15 5.54
CA PRO A 30 -11.73 0.28 6.52
C PRO A 30 -10.85 -0.89 6.97
N VAL A 31 -10.04 -1.46 6.07
CA VAL A 31 -9.08 -2.51 6.45
C VAL A 31 -8.02 -1.98 7.40
N THR A 32 -7.49 -0.77 7.14
CA THR A 32 -6.52 -0.12 8.04
C THR A 32 -7.12 0.14 9.41
N HIS A 33 -8.34 0.65 9.48
CA HIS A 33 -9.03 0.87 10.76
C HIS A 33 -9.24 -0.45 11.52
N GLN A 34 -9.59 -1.51 10.81
CA GLN A 34 -9.74 -2.83 11.42
C GLN A 34 -8.41 -3.36 11.96
N LEU A 35 -7.32 -3.19 11.21
CA LEU A 35 -5.98 -3.57 11.67
C LEU A 35 -5.61 -2.81 12.96
N MET A 36 -5.82 -1.51 12.98
CA MET A 36 -5.57 -0.70 14.18
C MET A 36 -6.38 -1.17 15.38
N ARG A 37 -7.64 -1.48 15.17
CA ARG A 37 -8.53 -1.98 16.22
C ARG A 37 -8.05 -3.32 16.78
N ILE A 38 -7.63 -4.24 15.92
CA ILE A 38 -7.11 -5.55 16.34
C ILE A 38 -5.79 -5.41 17.10
N LEU A 39 -4.90 -4.56 16.62
CA LEU A 39 -3.63 -4.31 17.34
C LEU A 39 -3.87 -3.71 18.73
N ASP A 40 -4.82 -2.80 18.87
CA ASP A 40 -5.19 -2.22 20.18
C ASP A 40 -5.82 -3.26 21.10
N GLN A 41 -6.73 -4.06 20.57
CA GLN A 41 -7.43 -5.11 21.32
C GLN A 41 -6.46 -6.14 21.93
N HIS A 42 -5.37 -6.44 21.23
CA HIS A 42 -4.35 -7.40 21.64
C HIS A 42 -3.10 -6.75 22.26
N ALA A 43 -3.13 -5.44 22.48
CA ALA A 43 -1.99 -4.68 23.01
C ALA A 43 -0.70 -4.91 22.21
N MET A 44 -0.82 -5.00 20.89
CA MET A 44 0.28 -5.28 19.96
C MET A 44 0.83 -4.04 19.26
N ARG A 45 0.29 -2.86 19.53
CA ARG A 45 0.89 -1.64 19.00
C ARG A 45 2.28 -1.43 19.58
N ARG A 46 3.19 -0.98 18.73
CA ARG A 46 4.52 -0.59 19.19
C ARG A 46 4.41 0.67 20.05
N ASP A 47 4.85 0.56 21.29
CA ASP A 47 4.94 1.68 22.22
C ASP A 47 6.35 2.26 22.17
N SER A 48 6.65 2.96 21.08
CA SER A 48 7.95 3.58 20.84
C SER A 48 7.80 4.85 20.01
N ALA A 49 8.56 5.88 20.33
CA ALA A 49 8.67 7.10 19.54
C ALA A 49 9.48 6.91 18.26
N GLU A 50 10.20 5.79 18.12
CA GLU A 50 10.96 5.48 16.93
C GLU A 50 10.03 5.16 15.75
N ARG A 51 10.33 5.72 14.60
CA ARG A 51 9.65 5.37 13.36
C ARG A 51 10.01 3.95 12.96
N GLY A 52 9.01 3.22 12.47
CA GLY A 52 9.25 1.96 11.80
C GLY A 52 9.98 2.17 10.46
N TYR A 53 10.36 1.08 9.84
CA TYR A 53 10.92 1.10 8.49
C TYR A 53 10.10 0.19 7.60
N VAL A 54 10.20 0.42 6.29
CA VAL A 54 9.54 -0.41 5.28
C VAL A 54 10.62 -1.04 4.41
N GLN A 55 10.53 -2.34 4.21
CA GLN A 55 11.40 -3.09 3.31
C GLN A 55 10.56 -3.69 2.19
N PHE A 56 10.96 -3.41 0.95
CA PHE A 56 10.33 -3.99 -0.22
C PHE A 56 11.10 -5.22 -0.69
N TYR A 57 10.37 -6.24 -1.10
CA TYR A 57 10.90 -7.43 -1.74
C TYR A 57 10.19 -7.61 -3.08
N SER A 58 10.93 -8.01 -4.10
CA SER A 58 10.38 -8.25 -5.42
C SER A 58 11.03 -9.45 -6.08
N SER A 59 10.22 -10.22 -6.81
CA SER A 59 10.71 -11.27 -7.69
C SER A 59 11.38 -10.72 -8.95
N LYS A 60 11.06 -9.46 -9.31
CA LYS A 60 11.65 -8.78 -10.46
C LYS A 60 12.68 -7.77 -9.99
N GLN A 61 13.86 -7.81 -10.60
CA GLN A 61 14.98 -6.93 -10.28
C GLN A 61 15.23 -5.87 -11.36
N GLU A 62 14.21 -5.61 -12.19
CA GLU A 62 14.30 -4.64 -13.27
C GLU A 62 14.11 -3.21 -12.75
N ARG A 63 15.00 -2.31 -13.13
CA ARG A 63 14.97 -0.90 -12.73
C ARG A 63 13.64 -0.23 -13.04
N GLN A 64 13.03 -0.54 -14.17
CA GLN A 64 11.73 -0.01 -14.56
C GLN A 64 10.63 -0.40 -13.58
N HIS A 65 10.71 -1.61 -13.04
CA HIS A 65 9.77 -2.09 -12.03
C HIS A 65 9.94 -1.32 -10.72
N TYR A 66 11.16 -1.03 -10.31
CA TYR A 66 11.45 -0.24 -9.11
C TYR A 66 10.93 1.20 -9.22
N GLN A 67 11.03 1.79 -10.40
CA GLN A 67 10.50 3.13 -10.66
C GLN A 67 8.97 3.16 -10.48
N GLY A 68 8.26 2.12 -10.91
CA GLY A 68 6.82 1.99 -10.71
C GLY A 68 6.45 1.93 -9.22
N ILE A 69 7.16 1.12 -8.44
CA ILE A 69 6.94 1.03 -6.98
C ILE A 69 7.22 2.37 -6.31
N ALA A 70 8.34 3.02 -6.63
CA ALA A 70 8.72 4.30 -6.06
C ALA A 70 7.69 5.40 -6.36
N ARG A 71 7.14 5.39 -7.56
CA ARG A 71 6.10 6.34 -7.98
C ARG A 71 4.82 6.19 -7.15
N LEU A 72 4.38 4.98 -6.90
CA LEU A 72 3.18 4.71 -6.10
C LEU A 72 3.44 4.96 -4.62
N TRP A 73 4.62 4.64 -4.13
CA TRP A 73 5.03 4.86 -2.74
C TRP A 73 5.39 6.32 -2.43
N GLN A 74 5.64 7.11 -3.48
CA GLN A 74 6.05 8.52 -3.41
C GLN A 74 7.37 8.77 -2.69
N GLN A 75 8.22 7.77 -2.61
CA GLN A 75 9.57 7.84 -2.06
C GLN A 75 10.47 6.87 -2.81
N PRO A 76 11.80 7.09 -2.81
CA PRO A 76 12.72 6.11 -3.37
C PRO A 76 12.59 4.76 -2.68
N VAL A 77 12.69 3.68 -3.44
CA VAL A 77 12.65 2.31 -2.92
C VAL A 77 13.87 1.55 -3.44
N ASP A 78 14.34 0.61 -2.62
CA ASP A 78 15.41 -0.32 -2.99
C ASP A 78 14.93 -1.75 -2.70
N PRO A 79 14.11 -2.33 -3.61
CA PRO A 79 13.58 -3.66 -3.40
C PRO A 79 14.69 -4.71 -3.39
N GLN A 80 14.62 -5.58 -2.41
CA GLN A 80 15.51 -6.71 -2.28
C GLN A 80 14.95 -7.94 -3.03
N PRO A 81 15.82 -8.87 -3.47
CA PRO A 81 15.34 -10.14 -4.00
C PRO A 81 14.51 -10.89 -2.95
N LEU A 82 13.54 -11.68 -3.42
CA LEU A 82 12.81 -12.55 -2.52
C LEU A 82 13.77 -13.50 -1.80
N PRO A 83 13.58 -13.75 -0.51
CA PRO A 83 14.38 -14.74 0.21
C PRO A 83 14.26 -16.12 -0.43
N THR A 84 15.32 -16.93 -0.28
CA THR A 84 15.31 -18.32 -0.73
C THR A 84 14.15 -19.07 -0.08
N GLY A 85 13.36 -19.78 -0.88
CA GLY A 85 12.14 -20.45 -0.45
C GLY A 85 10.85 -19.76 -0.94
N TYR A 86 10.94 -18.50 -1.36
CA TYR A 86 9.84 -17.75 -1.95
C TYR A 86 10.02 -17.50 -3.46
N ARG A 87 11.06 -18.05 -4.02
CA ARG A 87 11.39 -17.93 -5.45
C ARG A 87 10.77 -19.06 -6.27
#